data_c75a928541a1e19655d6a19da077c7c2
#
_entry.id   c75a928541a1e19655d6a19da077c7c2
#
_cell.length_a   1.000
_cell.length_b   1.000
_cell.length_c   1.000
_cell.angle_alpha   90.00
_cell.angle_beta   90.00
_cell.angle_gamma   90.00
#
_symmetry.space_group_name_H-M   'P 1'
#
loop_
_entity.id
_entity.type
_entity.pdbx_description
1 polymer ?
#
loop_
_entity_poly.entity_id
_entity_poly.type
_entity_poly.pdbx_seq_one_letter_code
_entity_poly.pdbx_strand_id
1 'polypeptide(L)'
;MKAKTNYNRAVQYLSKVAKMIDTDWFNGSLEGKYTVTVQSTPLAHGHCSVSPVWSNNKGDATHEINVSAETCARPIDEVVGTLAHEMTHLYNIINGVHDVSNNGYYHNMRFKDEAEKHSLIITKHDTYGWTITECNEDMLQWVIDNELQDIAVARKSPYSMITIGGKAGNGTGEKPKPRTKSNSIKWVCPCCGAIIRSTREVNVICGDCNKRFVKA
;
A
#
# COMPACT_ATOMS: atom_id res chain seq x y z
N MET A 1 12.00 -27.69 -3.69
CA MET A 1 11.13 -27.00 -2.68
C MET A 1 9.66 -27.12 -3.12
N LYS A 2 8.67 -27.27 -2.20
CA LYS A 2 7.26 -27.38 -2.60
C LYS A 2 6.76 -26.03 -3.11
N ALA A 3 6.07 -26.00 -4.25
CA ALA A 3 5.54 -24.78 -4.86
C ALA A 3 4.64 -23.99 -3.88
N LYS A 4 4.79 -22.66 -3.87
CA LYS A 4 4.04 -21.73 -2.98
C LYS A 4 2.69 -21.38 -3.62
N THR A 5 1.88 -22.43 -3.84
CA THR A 5 0.61 -22.38 -4.59
C THR A 5 -0.61 -22.21 -3.70
N ASN A 6 -0.39 -21.97 -2.39
CA ASN A 6 -1.50 -21.84 -1.45
C ASN A 6 -1.23 -20.66 -0.50
N TYR A 7 -2.29 -19.97 -0.12
CA TYR A 7 -2.25 -18.76 0.68
C TYR A 7 -1.43 -18.88 1.97
N ASN A 8 -1.69 -19.90 2.77
CA ASN A 8 -0.99 -20.07 4.05
C ASN A 8 0.52 -20.27 3.88
N ARG A 9 0.94 -20.99 2.83
CA ARG A 9 2.36 -21.15 2.51
C ARG A 9 2.99 -19.87 2.00
N ALA A 10 2.25 -19.06 1.25
CA ALA A 10 2.72 -17.75 0.81
C ALA A 10 2.96 -16.82 2.01
N VAL A 11 2.01 -16.74 2.95
CA VAL A 11 2.17 -15.93 4.18
C VAL A 11 3.35 -16.41 5.01
N GLN A 12 3.49 -17.72 5.26
CA GLN A 12 4.62 -18.29 6.01
C GLN A 12 5.96 -18.02 5.31
N TYR A 13 5.98 -18.09 4.00
CA TYR A 13 7.18 -17.82 3.21
C TYR A 13 7.57 -16.34 3.29
N LEU A 14 6.63 -15.43 3.09
CA LEU A 14 6.89 -14.00 3.20
C LEU A 14 7.31 -13.60 4.62
N SER A 15 6.73 -14.22 5.65
CA SER A 15 7.17 -14.03 7.04
C SER A 15 8.62 -14.48 7.25
N LYS A 16 9.04 -15.60 6.62
CA LYS A 16 10.44 -16.04 6.66
C LYS A 16 11.35 -15.07 5.90
N VAL A 17 10.95 -14.64 4.71
CA VAL A 17 11.73 -13.68 3.90
C VAL A 17 11.88 -12.36 4.64
N ALA A 18 10.81 -11.83 5.24
CA ALA A 18 10.87 -10.61 6.04
C ALA A 18 11.85 -10.74 7.22
N LYS A 19 11.86 -11.90 7.91
CA LYS A 19 12.84 -12.14 8.99
C LYS A 19 14.27 -12.16 8.47
N MET A 20 14.52 -12.71 7.30
CA MET A 20 15.85 -12.69 6.67
C MET A 20 16.26 -11.26 6.29
N ILE A 21 15.35 -10.49 5.70
CA ILE A 21 15.56 -9.06 5.39
C ILE A 21 15.88 -8.29 6.66
N ASP A 22 15.12 -8.48 7.75
CA ASP A 22 15.39 -7.83 9.04
C ASP A 22 16.79 -8.15 9.55
N THR A 23 17.17 -9.41 9.54
CA THR A 23 18.49 -9.84 10.01
C THR A 23 19.63 -9.23 9.19
N ASP A 24 19.54 -9.29 7.86
CA ASP A 24 20.65 -9.01 6.97
C ASP A 24 20.74 -7.51 6.60
N TRP A 25 19.61 -6.81 6.56
CA TRP A 25 19.54 -5.41 6.11
C TRP A 25 19.16 -4.41 7.20
N PHE A 26 18.48 -4.84 8.28
CA PHE A 26 18.08 -3.99 9.40
C PHE A 26 18.76 -4.38 10.73
N ASN A 27 19.76 -5.29 10.67
CA ASN A 27 20.50 -5.78 11.84
C ASN A 27 19.60 -6.38 12.94
N GLY A 28 18.46 -6.98 12.56
CA GLY A 28 17.49 -7.58 13.49
C GLY A 28 16.74 -6.55 14.36
N SER A 29 16.79 -5.27 14.02
CA SER A 29 16.21 -4.19 14.85
C SER A 29 14.67 -4.19 14.84
N LEU A 30 14.06 -4.90 13.91
CA LEU A 30 12.61 -4.99 13.74
C LEU A 30 12.02 -6.26 14.38
N GLU A 31 12.85 -7.15 14.94
CA GLU A 31 12.38 -8.42 15.53
C GLU A 31 11.29 -8.17 16.59
N GLY A 32 10.18 -8.90 16.46
CA GLY A 32 9.03 -8.79 17.36
C GLY A 32 8.20 -7.50 17.22
N LYS A 33 8.50 -6.65 16.24
CA LYS A 33 7.77 -5.38 16.02
C LYS A 33 6.70 -5.47 14.95
N TYR A 34 6.70 -6.49 14.11
CA TYR A 34 5.78 -6.62 12.98
C TYR A 34 5.15 -7.99 12.85
N THR A 35 4.04 -8.01 12.14
CA THR A 35 3.33 -9.20 11.65
C THR A 35 3.17 -9.06 10.14
N VAL A 36 3.63 -10.06 9.39
CA VAL A 36 3.47 -10.08 7.93
C VAL A 36 2.10 -10.62 7.57
N THR A 37 1.39 -9.90 6.71
CA THR A 37 0.09 -10.29 6.18
C THR A 37 0.07 -10.25 4.66
N VAL A 38 -0.92 -10.93 4.06
CA VAL A 38 -1.22 -10.86 2.63
C VAL A 38 -2.69 -10.54 2.50
N GLN A 39 -3.01 -9.27 2.39
CA GLN A 39 -4.38 -8.78 2.31
C GLN A 39 -4.61 -8.00 1.01
N SER A 40 -5.88 -7.78 0.68
CA SER A 40 -6.24 -7.01 -0.51
C SER A 40 -5.84 -5.55 -0.38
N THR A 41 -4.98 -5.09 -1.27
CA THR A 41 -4.56 -3.69 -1.38
C THR A 41 -4.46 -3.31 -2.86
N PRO A 42 -5.59 -3.15 -3.55
CA PRO A 42 -5.65 -3.14 -5.02
C PRO A 42 -4.98 -1.92 -5.68
N LEU A 43 -4.59 -0.91 -4.92
CA LEU A 43 -3.95 0.32 -5.43
C LEU A 43 -2.50 0.49 -4.96
N ALA A 44 -1.96 -0.47 -4.19
CA ALA A 44 -0.59 -0.46 -3.72
C ALA A 44 -0.01 -1.88 -3.74
N HIS A 45 1.30 -2.01 -3.70
CA HIS A 45 1.97 -3.31 -3.62
C HIS A 45 2.08 -3.82 -2.19
N GLY A 46 2.03 -2.93 -1.21
CA GLY A 46 2.07 -3.23 0.21
C GLY A 46 1.60 -2.04 1.05
N HIS A 47 1.68 -2.18 2.35
CA HIS A 47 1.61 -1.08 3.31
C HIS A 47 2.20 -1.49 4.66
N CYS A 48 2.72 -0.52 5.39
CA CYS A 48 3.07 -0.62 6.80
C CYS A 48 2.05 0.17 7.64
N SER A 49 1.56 -0.42 8.73
CA SER A 49 0.65 0.30 9.64
C SER A 49 1.44 1.31 10.49
N VAL A 50 0.91 2.54 10.61
CA VAL A 50 1.55 3.63 11.38
C VAL A 50 1.59 3.33 12.89
N SER A 51 0.62 2.56 13.38
CA SER A 51 0.57 2.10 14.78
C SER A 51 0.42 0.58 14.83
N PRO A 52 0.77 -0.07 15.95
CA PRO A 52 0.51 -1.50 16.13
C PRO A 52 -0.98 -1.80 16.01
N VAL A 53 -1.34 -2.76 15.16
CA VAL A 53 -2.73 -3.17 14.88
C VAL A 53 -3.00 -4.62 15.24
N TRP A 54 -1.95 -5.39 15.48
CA TRP A 54 -2.04 -6.77 15.97
C TRP A 54 -1.65 -6.82 17.44
N SER A 55 -2.43 -7.49 18.26
CA SER A 55 -2.11 -7.71 19.67
C SER A 55 -2.48 -9.13 20.10
N ASN A 56 -1.75 -9.63 21.09
CA ASN A 56 -2.04 -10.92 21.72
C ASN A 56 -2.55 -10.74 23.16
N ASN A 57 -3.01 -11.83 23.76
CA ASN A 57 -3.52 -11.83 25.14
C ASN A 57 -2.45 -11.52 26.20
N LYS A 58 -1.17 -11.41 25.82
CA LYS A 58 -0.05 -11.07 26.72
C LYS A 58 0.30 -9.59 26.68
N GLY A 59 -0.38 -8.80 25.82
CA GLY A 59 -0.15 -7.37 25.68
C GLY A 59 0.93 -7.01 24.65
N ASP A 60 1.55 -8.01 23.96
CA ASP A 60 2.45 -7.71 22.87
C ASP A 60 1.65 -7.17 21.68
N ALA A 61 2.10 -6.05 21.12
CA ALA A 61 1.47 -5.42 19.98
C ALA A 61 2.47 -5.21 18.85
N THR A 62 2.06 -5.52 17.61
CA THR A 62 2.92 -5.43 16.43
C THR A 62 2.27 -4.63 15.31
N HIS A 63 3.12 -3.97 14.53
CA HIS A 63 2.73 -3.33 13.28
C HIS A 63 2.38 -4.37 12.22
N GLU A 64 1.53 -4.00 11.28
CA GLU A 64 1.27 -4.81 10.10
C GLU A 64 2.24 -4.42 8.98
N ILE A 65 2.91 -5.40 8.39
CA ILE A 65 3.57 -5.28 7.10
C ILE A 65 2.78 -6.15 6.13
N ASN A 66 2.03 -5.51 5.26
CA ASN A 66 1.18 -6.19 4.30
C ASN A 66 1.82 -6.21 2.90
N VAL A 67 1.80 -7.37 2.26
CA VAL A 67 2.02 -7.50 0.82
C VAL A 67 0.68 -7.68 0.14
N SER A 68 0.40 -6.89 -0.89
CA SER A 68 -0.87 -6.96 -1.61
C SER A 68 -1.12 -8.34 -2.22
N ALA A 69 -2.25 -8.92 -1.87
CA ALA A 69 -2.67 -10.22 -2.40
C ALA A 69 -2.86 -10.20 -3.94
N GLU A 70 -3.13 -9.05 -4.53
CA GLU A 70 -3.30 -8.87 -5.96
C GLU A 70 -1.97 -8.91 -6.72
N THR A 71 -0.87 -8.57 -6.05
CA THR A 71 0.45 -8.40 -6.68
C THR A 71 1.56 -9.26 -6.06
N CYS A 72 1.22 -10.17 -5.13
CA CYS A 72 2.22 -11.04 -4.48
C CYS A 72 2.80 -12.15 -5.39
N ALA A 73 2.23 -12.37 -6.57
CA ALA A 73 2.77 -13.29 -7.58
C ALA A 73 3.66 -12.61 -8.64
N ARG A 74 4.13 -11.38 -8.38
CA ARG A 74 5.18 -10.74 -9.16
C ARG A 74 6.51 -11.48 -9.01
N PRO A 75 7.53 -11.21 -9.84
CA PRO A 75 8.88 -11.69 -9.61
C PRO A 75 9.31 -11.49 -8.15
N ILE A 76 10.04 -12.47 -7.61
CA ILE A 76 10.33 -12.48 -6.16
C ILE A 76 11.17 -11.29 -5.70
N ASP A 77 12.05 -10.79 -6.54
CA ASP A 77 12.85 -9.59 -6.31
C ASP A 77 11.96 -8.34 -6.13
N GLU A 78 10.91 -8.20 -6.94
CA GLU A 78 9.95 -7.11 -6.78
C GLU A 78 9.14 -7.22 -5.48
N VAL A 79 8.82 -8.46 -5.05
CA VAL A 79 8.13 -8.70 -3.78
C VAL A 79 9.05 -8.44 -2.59
N VAL A 80 10.33 -8.81 -2.71
CA VAL A 80 11.38 -8.48 -1.73
C VAL A 80 11.56 -6.97 -1.63
N GLY A 81 11.63 -6.27 -2.75
CA GLY A 81 11.67 -4.80 -2.78
C GLY A 81 10.46 -4.17 -2.06
N THR A 82 9.25 -4.73 -2.26
CA THR A 82 8.06 -4.29 -1.52
C THR A 82 8.20 -4.54 0.00
N LEU A 83 8.63 -5.73 0.43
CA LEU A 83 8.84 -6.01 1.84
C LEU A 83 9.86 -5.06 2.47
N ALA A 84 11.01 -4.86 1.83
CA ALA A 84 12.05 -3.97 2.32
C ALA A 84 11.58 -2.50 2.37
N HIS A 85 10.74 -2.06 1.41
CA HIS A 85 10.09 -0.75 1.41
C HIS A 85 9.21 -0.56 2.67
N GLU A 86 8.31 -1.50 2.94
CA GLU A 86 7.42 -1.44 4.09
C GLU A 86 8.19 -1.58 5.42
N MET A 87 9.25 -2.36 5.44
CA MET A 87 10.14 -2.50 6.60
C MET A 87 10.94 -1.22 6.85
N THR A 88 11.30 -0.47 5.81
CA THR A 88 11.91 0.86 5.94
C THR A 88 10.95 1.85 6.63
N HIS A 89 9.66 1.84 6.29
CA HIS A 89 8.67 2.63 7.01
C HIS A 89 8.62 2.26 8.49
N LEU A 90 8.58 0.97 8.80
CA LEU A 90 8.58 0.50 10.18
C LEU A 90 9.84 0.94 10.93
N TYR A 91 11.00 0.81 10.30
CA TYR A 91 12.28 1.25 10.87
C TYR A 91 12.24 2.74 11.20
N ASN A 92 11.75 3.57 10.28
CA ASN A 92 11.59 4.99 10.48
C ASN A 92 10.60 5.33 11.61
N ILE A 93 9.45 4.64 11.68
CA ILE A 93 8.46 4.80 12.75
C ILE A 93 9.09 4.52 14.12
N ILE A 94 9.81 3.41 14.27
CA ILE A 94 10.45 3.01 15.53
C ILE A 94 11.52 4.03 15.96
N ASN A 95 12.22 4.61 15.00
CA ASN A 95 13.27 5.62 15.24
C ASN A 95 12.72 7.06 15.30
N GLY A 96 11.40 7.26 15.27
CA GLY A 96 10.77 8.58 15.33
C GLY A 96 11.01 9.46 14.10
N VAL A 97 11.32 8.86 12.97
CA VAL A 97 11.56 9.56 11.70
C VAL A 97 10.26 9.67 10.91
N HIS A 98 9.82 10.89 10.63
CA HIS A 98 8.67 11.14 9.76
C HIS A 98 9.11 11.09 8.28
N ASP A 99 8.91 9.96 7.65
CA ASP A 99 9.35 9.64 6.29
C ASP A 99 8.26 9.84 5.22
N VAL A 100 7.04 10.12 5.65
CA VAL A 100 5.90 10.48 4.80
C VAL A 100 5.33 11.84 5.15
N SER A 101 4.63 12.46 4.23
CA SER A 101 3.89 13.72 4.38
C SER A 101 2.53 13.62 3.67
N ASN A 102 1.75 14.69 3.68
CA ASN A 102 0.43 14.72 3.07
C ASN A 102 -0.46 13.52 3.52
N ASN A 103 -0.63 13.38 4.85
CA ASN A 103 -1.41 12.29 5.46
C ASN A 103 -0.97 10.87 5.06
N GLY A 104 0.33 10.66 4.87
CA GLY A 104 0.88 9.34 4.54
C GLY A 104 0.96 9.02 3.05
N TYR A 105 0.49 9.92 2.18
CA TYR A 105 0.48 9.68 0.73
C TYR A 105 1.78 10.02 0.01
N TYR A 106 2.60 10.88 0.57
CA TYR A 106 3.81 11.37 -0.10
C TYR A 106 5.07 10.95 0.64
N HIS A 107 5.91 10.14 0.00
CA HIS A 107 7.21 9.73 0.53
C HIS A 107 8.22 10.87 0.36
N ASN A 108 8.82 11.32 1.46
CA ASN A 108 9.77 12.43 1.44
C ASN A 108 11.22 11.93 1.29
N MET A 109 12.19 12.86 1.32
CA MET A 109 13.61 12.52 1.19
C MET A 109 14.13 11.60 2.30
N ARG A 110 13.57 11.69 3.53
CA ARG A 110 14.01 10.83 4.64
C ARG A 110 13.69 9.37 4.39
N PHE A 111 12.55 9.09 3.72
CA PHE A 111 12.25 7.73 3.27
C PHE A 111 13.31 7.24 2.27
N LYS A 112 13.59 8.04 1.23
CA LYS A 112 14.59 7.70 0.23
C LYS A 112 15.94 7.42 0.86
N ASP A 113 16.44 8.37 1.67
CA ASP A 113 17.77 8.28 2.28
C ASP A 113 17.92 7.04 3.18
N GLU A 114 16.85 6.60 3.85
CA GLU A 114 16.87 5.39 4.66
C GLU A 114 16.74 4.13 3.81
N ALA A 115 15.82 4.10 2.85
CA ALA A 115 15.60 2.95 1.97
C ALA A 115 16.86 2.59 1.16
N GLU A 116 17.61 3.60 0.70
CA GLU A 116 18.86 3.38 -0.03
C GLU A 116 19.98 2.77 0.84
N LYS A 117 19.98 2.97 2.15
CA LYS A 117 20.88 2.27 3.07
C LYS A 117 20.55 0.78 3.21
N HIS A 118 19.31 0.42 2.93
CA HIS A 118 18.83 -0.96 2.97
C HIS A 118 18.75 -1.61 1.57
N SER A 119 19.68 -1.21 0.69
CA SER A 119 19.89 -1.81 -0.65
C SER A 119 18.70 -1.69 -1.61
N LEU A 120 17.95 -0.60 -1.49
CA LEU A 120 16.91 -0.23 -2.43
C LEU A 120 17.38 0.94 -3.33
N ILE A 121 16.86 0.97 -4.55
CA ILE A 121 16.93 2.12 -5.45
C ILE A 121 15.59 2.81 -5.40
N ILE A 122 15.59 4.11 -5.03
CA ILE A 122 14.36 4.87 -4.89
C ILE A 122 14.29 5.98 -5.92
N THR A 123 13.27 5.95 -6.77
CA THR A 123 13.00 7.00 -7.76
C THR A 123 11.71 7.75 -7.43
N LYS A 124 11.64 8.99 -7.94
CA LYS A 124 10.55 9.90 -7.59
C LYS A 124 9.37 9.72 -8.54
N HIS A 125 8.18 9.59 -7.97
CA HIS A 125 6.90 9.71 -8.66
C HIS A 125 6.33 11.13 -8.45
N ASP A 126 5.76 11.73 -9.48
CA ASP A 126 5.27 13.12 -9.43
C ASP A 126 4.24 13.38 -8.32
N THR A 127 3.34 12.42 -8.10
CA THR A 127 2.24 12.56 -7.13
C THR A 127 2.59 12.02 -5.74
N TYR A 128 3.36 10.92 -5.68
CA TYR A 128 3.57 10.16 -4.44
C TYR A 128 4.97 10.32 -3.84
N GLY A 129 5.82 11.15 -4.46
CA GLY A 129 7.17 11.42 -3.98
C GLY A 129 8.14 10.27 -4.25
N TRP A 130 9.05 10.00 -3.33
CA TRP A 130 10.12 9.00 -3.47
C TRP A 130 9.61 7.60 -3.14
N THR A 131 8.80 7.03 -4.02
CA THR A 131 8.05 5.78 -3.77
C THR A 131 8.30 4.65 -4.78
N ILE A 132 8.85 4.95 -5.97
CA ILE A 132 9.17 3.89 -6.93
C ILE A 132 10.41 3.17 -6.42
N THR A 133 10.25 1.88 -6.11
CA THR A 133 11.24 1.08 -5.41
C THR A 133 11.68 -0.10 -6.27
N GLU A 134 12.99 -0.27 -6.40
CA GLU A 134 13.64 -1.40 -7.03
C GLU A 134 14.76 -1.93 -6.11
N CYS A 135 15.07 -3.21 -6.19
CA CYS A 135 16.24 -3.77 -5.52
C CYS A 135 17.51 -3.30 -6.23
N ASN A 136 18.55 -2.94 -5.48
CA ASN A 136 19.87 -2.72 -6.05
C ASN A 136 20.58 -4.06 -6.35
N GLU A 137 21.80 -4.00 -6.90
CA GLU A 137 22.57 -5.19 -7.26
C GLU A 137 22.84 -6.10 -6.04
N ASP A 138 23.12 -5.54 -4.87
CA ASP A 138 23.39 -6.33 -3.64
C ASP A 138 22.15 -7.10 -3.20
N MET A 139 20.97 -6.45 -3.22
CA MET A 139 19.70 -7.10 -2.86
C MET A 139 19.31 -8.15 -3.90
N LEU A 140 19.54 -7.89 -5.20
CA LEU A 140 19.30 -8.88 -6.25
C LEU A 140 20.21 -10.10 -6.08
N GLN A 141 21.49 -9.90 -5.79
CA GLN A 141 22.41 -11.00 -5.52
C GLN A 141 22.01 -11.78 -4.26
N TRP A 142 21.58 -11.07 -3.21
CA TRP A 142 21.06 -11.70 -1.98
C TRP A 142 19.81 -12.57 -2.25
N VAL A 143 18.91 -12.14 -3.14
CA VAL A 143 17.74 -12.94 -3.58
C VAL A 143 18.20 -14.25 -4.24
N ILE A 144 19.23 -14.19 -5.08
CA ILE A 144 19.82 -15.37 -5.77
C ILE A 144 20.49 -16.29 -4.76
N ASP A 145 21.36 -15.76 -3.90
CA ASP A 145 22.15 -16.55 -2.93
C ASP A 145 21.27 -17.27 -1.91
N ASN A 146 20.13 -16.68 -1.56
CA ASN A 146 19.14 -17.29 -0.68
C ASN A 146 18.15 -18.21 -1.42
N GLU A 147 18.31 -18.43 -2.73
CA GLU A 147 17.45 -19.27 -3.57
C GLU A 147 15.96 -18.89 -3.43
N LEU A 148 15.66 -17.61 -3.34
CA LEU A 148 14.28 -17.16 -3.18
C LEU A 148 13.48 -17.45 -4.47
N GLN A 149 12.21 -17.77 -4.31
CA GLN A 149 11.36 -18.25 -5.40
C GLN A 149 10.05 -17.47 -5.47
N ASP A 150 9.54 -17.34 -6.68
CA ASP A 150 8.25 -16.71 -6.93
C ASP A 150 7.10 -17.36 -6.16
N ILE A 151 6.12 -16.56 -5.84
CA ILE A 151 4.86 -16.98 -5.22
C ILE A 151 3.85 -17.24 -6.34
N ALA A 152 3.30 -18.45 -6.39
CA ALA A 152 2.38 -18.86 -7.45
C ALA A 152 0.90 -18.67 -7.07
N VAL A 153 0.59 -17.77 -6.15
CA VAL A 153 -0.77 -17.46 -5.74
C VAL A 153 -0.98 -15.95 -5.67
N ALA A 154 -2.04 -15.47 -6.31
CA ALA A 154 -2.47 -14.10 -6.21
C ALA A 154 -4.00 -14.03 -6.20
N ARG A 155 -4.52 -12.98 -5.59
CA ARG A 155 -5.94 -12.67 -5.61
C ARG A 155 -6.29 -11.92 -6.90
N LYS A 156 -7.40 -12.28 -7.53
CA LYS A 156 -7.97 -11.45 -8.60
C LYS A 156 -8.53 -10.17 -7.97
N SER A 157 -8.28 -9.02 -8.60
CA SER A 157 -8.80 -7.75 -8.12
C SER A 157 -10.31 -7.82 -7.86
N PRO A 158 -10.81 -7.34 -6.73
CA PRO A 158 -12.24 -7.34 -6.45
C PRO A 158 -13.05 -6.54 -7.47
N TYR A 159 -12.44 -5.59 -8.17
CA TYR A 159 -13.08 -4.85 -9.26
C TYR A 159 -13.40 -5.72 -10.48
N SER A 160 -12.76 -6.88 -10.64
CA SER A 160 -13.11 -7.86 -11.68
C SER A 160 -14.23 -8.82 -11.27
N MET A 161 -14.66 -8.78 -10.01
CA MET A 161 -15.68 -9.68 -9.44
C MET A 161 -17.07 -9.03 -9.26
N ILE A 162 -17.20 -7.72 -9.51
CA ILE A 162 -18.50 -7.04 -9.45
C ILE A 162 -19.24 -7.23 -10.77
N THR A 163 -19.70 -8.45 -11.01
CA THR A 163 -20.84 -8.74 -11.89
C THR A 163 -21.73 -9.76 -11.21
N ILE A 164 -22.29 -9.41 -10.07
CA ILE A 164 -23.46 -10.10 -9.55
C ILE A 164 -24.62 -9.72 -10.49
N GLY A 165 -24.92 -10.58 -11.46
CA GLY A 165 -26.09 -10.47 -12.35
C GLY A 165 -25.82 -10.29 -13.84
N GLY A 166 -24.58 -10.34 -14.33
CA GLY A 166 -24.27 -10.26 -15.77
C GLY A 166 -23.52 -11.49 -16.27
N LYS A 167 -23.93 -12.05 -17.42
CA LYS A 167 -23.29 -13.19 -18.09
C LYS A 167 -21.77 -13.02 -18.15
N ALA A 168 -21.04 -14.10 -17.85
CA ALA A 168 -19.58 -14.19 -18.02
C ALA A 168 -19.17 -13.78 -19.43
N GLY A 169 -18.62 -12.60 -19.58
CA GLY A 169 -18.00 -12.14 -20.81
C GLY A 169 -16.52 -12.49 -20.80
N ASN A 170 -16.07 -13.14 -21.87
CA ASN A 170 -14.67 -13.49 -22.14
C ASN A 170 -13.83 -12.20 -22.12
N GLY A 171 -12.88 -12.12 -21.19
CA GLY A 171 -12.04 -10.94 -20.98
C GLY A 171 -10.96 -10.81 -22.06
N THR A 172 -11.23 -10.10 -23.11
CA THR A 172 -10.20 -9.45 -23.92
C THR A 172 -9.88 -8.10 -23.28
N GLY A 173 -8.58 -7.84 -23.06
CA GLY A 173 -8.11 -6.68 -22.33
C GLY A 173 -8.55 -5.34 -22.94
N GLU A 174 -9.64 -4.82 -22.45
CA GLU A 174 -10.04 -3.43 -22.71
C GLU A 174 -9.50 -2.51 -21.62
N LYS A 175 -8.93 -1.39 -22.03
CA LYS A 175 -8.51 -0.29 -21.18
C LYS A 175 -9.64 0.12 -20.23
N PRO A 176 -9.35 0.50 -18.97
CA PRO A 176 -10.38 0.95 -18.04
C PRO A 176 -11.18 2.08 -18.66
N LYS A 177 -12.50 1.92 -18.72
CA LYS A 177 -13.42 2.96 -19.18
C LYS A 177 -13.22 4.21 -18.32
N PRO A 178 -13.25 5.42 -18.91
CA PRO A 178 -13.15 6.65 -18.15
C PRO A 178 -14.23 6.66 -17.06
N ARG A 179 -13.81 7.05 -15.84
CA ARG A 179 -14.69 7.15 -14.67
C ARG A 179 -15.94 7.91 -15.05
N THR A 180 -17.10 7.30 -14.89
CA THR A 180 -18.37 7.98 -15.01
C THR A 180 -18.33 9.24 -14.17
N LYS A 181 -18.71 10.38 -14.77
CA LYS A 181 -18.74 11.67 -14.07
C LYS A 181 -19.49 11.49 -12.75
N SER A 182 -18.88 11.94 -11.66
CA SER A 182 -19.50 11.95 -10.35
C SER A 182 -20.87 12.66 -10.45
N ASN A 183 -21.95 12.01 -10.04
CA ASN A 183 -23.28 12.61 -9.96
C ASN A 183 -23.38 13.67 -8.83
N SER A 184 -22.23 14.08 -8.25
CA SER A 184 -22.24 15.06 -7.17
C SER A 184 -22.35 16.48 -7.72
N ILE A 185 -23.36 17.18 -7.26
CA ILE A 185 -23.61 18.59 -7.55
C ILE A 185 -22.81 19.43 -6.56
N LYS A 186 -22.05 20.38 -7.07
CA LYS A 186 -21.31 21.35 -6.26
C LYS A 186 -22.19 22.56 -5.97
N TRP A 187 -22.21 23.00 -4.71
CA TRP A 187 -22.91 24.18 -4.25
C TRP A 187 -21.94 25.10 -3.55
N VAL A 188 -22.06 26.40 -3.78
CA VAL A 188 -21.16 27.40 -3.21
C VAL A 188 -21.97 28.48 -2.50
N CYS A 189 -21.54 28.87 -1.33
CA CYS A 189 -22.11 30.05 -0.67
C CYS A 189 -21.65 31.32 -1.40
N PRO A 190 -22.57 32.16 -1.91
CA PRO A 190 -22.18 33.37 -2.67
C PRO A 190 -21.51 34.45 -1.82
N CYS A 191 -21.54 34.32 -0.49
CA CYS A 191 -20.96 35.28 0.44
C CYS A 191 -19.56 34.87 0.90
N CYS A 192 -19.40 33.67 1.50
CA CYS A 192 -18.12 33.22 2.09
C CYS A 192 -17.37 32.21 1.23
N GLY A 193 -17.93 31.75 0.10
CA GLY A 193 -17.29 30.76 -0.75
C GLY A 193 -17.30 29.32 -0.20
N ALA A 194 -17.94 29.05 0.93
CA ALA A 194 -18.06 27.69 1.48
C ALA A 194 -18.64 26.74 0.43
N ILE A 195 -18.12 25.51 0.37
CA ILE A 195 -18.51 24.50 -0.63
C ILE A 195 -19.15 23.31 0.06
N ILE A 196 -20.29 22.88 -0.47
CA ILE A 196 -20.90 21.60 -0.15
C ILE A 196 -21.11 20.77 -1.42
N ARG A 197 -21.23 19.45 -1.28
CA ARG A 197 -21.55 18.54 -2.39
C ARG A 197 -22.74 17.66 -2.02
N SER A 198 -23.64 17.46 -2.97
CA SER A 198 -24.79 16.59 -2.79
C SER A 198 -25.03 15.74 -4.02
N THR A 199 -25.67 14.59 -3.86
CA THR A 199 -26.08 13.72 -4.99
C THR A 199 -27.44 14.09 -5.59
N ARG A 200 -28.15 15.02 -4.95
CA ARG A 200 -29.46 15.52 -5.38
C ARG A 200 -29.53 17.03 -5.17
N GLU A 201 -30.49 17.68 -5.77
CA GLU A 201 -30.75 19.10 -5.50
C GLU A 201 -31.17 19.30 -4.05
N VAL A 202 -30.54 20.28 -3.41
CA VAL A 202 -30.75 20.60 -1.99
C VAL A 202 -30.95 22.10 -1.82
N ASN A 203 -31.79 22.47 -0.85
CA ASN A 203 -31.98 23.84 -0.44
C ASN A 203 -31.28 24.04 0.91
N VAL A 204 -30.05 24.56 0.88
CA VAL A 204 -29.20 24.71 2.05
C VAL A 204 -28.87 26.19 2.25
N ILE A 205 -28.87 26.63 3.50
CA ILE A 205 -28.50 27.97 3.93
C ILE A 205 -27.15 27.88 4.66
N CYS A 206 -26.24 28.79 4.35
CA CYS A 206 -24.97 28.92 5.05
C CYS A 206 -25.22 29.40 6.47
N GLY A 207 -24.77 28.64 7.48
CA GLY A 207 -24.93 29.02 8.89
C GLY A 207 -24.21 30.30 9.28
N ASP A 208 -23.08 30.60 8.60
CA ASP A 208 -22.27 31.79 8.89
C ASP A 208 -22.80 33.06 8.24
N CYS A 209 -23.31 32.94 7.01
CA CYS A 209 -23.68 34.11 6.19
C CYS A 209 -25.18 34.28 6.02
N ASN A 210 -25.99 33.33 6.48
CA ASN A 210 -27.43 33.28 6.27
C ASN A 210 -27.85 33.44 4.79
N LYS A 211 -26.99 32.98 3.86
CA LYS A 211 -27.23 33.01 2.42
C LYS A 211 -27.47 31.62 1.89
N ARG A 212 -28.40 31.52 0.90
CA ARG A 212 -28.66 30.25 0.22
C ARG A 212 -27.48 29.86 -0.66
N PHE A 213 -27.08 28.59 -0.60
CA PHE A 213 -26.07 28.03 -1.50
C PHE A 213 -26.60 28.05 -2.95
N VAL A 214 -25.73 28.36 -3.89
CA VAL A 214 -25.99 28.34 -5.33
C VAL A 214 -25.24 27.19 -5.99
N LYS A 215 -25.84 26.63 -7.02
CA LYS A 215 -25.24 25.55 -7.83
C LYS A 215 -24.08 26.12 -8.64
N ALA A 216 -22.90 25.49 -8.59
CA ALA A 216 -21.69 25.89 -9.30
C ALA A 216 -21.32 24.88 -10.40
#